data_4e377bf200d7fbb8c7943756773d8c8d
#
_entry.id   4e377bf200d7fbb8c7943756773d8c8d
#
_cell.length_a   1.000
_cell.length_b   1.000
_cell.length_c   1.000
_cell.angle_alpha   90.00
_cell.angle_beta   90.00
_cell.angle_gamma   90.00
#
_symmetry.space_group_name_H-M   'P 1'
#
loop_
_entity.id
_entity.type
_entity.pdbx_description
1 polymer ?
#
loop_
_entity_poly.entity_id
_entity_poly.type
_entity_poly.pdbx_seq_one_letter_code
_entity_poly.pdbx_strand_id
1 'polypeptide(L)'
;MSEQISVFTFPQPTVNGPLHVGHLSGPYLAADIAARAARARGEQVVVTSGLDVHQNYVLTRAENEGLDPHAMTAAFRDDILDTYDRARIGYDRFTDPLGDGHPPVIRQLMNHLVTSGAAPMREITLYACSDCDRTLHESYLSGLCGECKEPAAGGACEVCGTFTQVATMIDPVCGRCGGEPRPFRATVPVLRMEDHRAALTETWVRAQLPPAVRELVDRILRAGLPEIPLAFPTNWGIEGDGPLTGLRICPYTEVALTDLYGIAQAVDPAATDIAGYLAAIGRVGELWHFLGLDNAFWYAVYWPAVWAAAGVARSPLSGLVVNEFYTSDGAKFSTSRKHGMTATELLSQRDPSIVRLFLAWDRPDRYQSDFNQHSFQAFTEYVEPLLAGVRTISEPLDPALAAIELARGEAALKPTAFDPPLAARCLLTLLAGGAHDTGSLRTALTGLG
;
A
#
# COMPACT_ATOMS: atom_id res chain seq x y z
N MET A 1 27.46 16.29 -7.84
CA MET A 1 26.68 15.08 -7.50
C MET A 1 25.24 15.52 -7.56
N SER A 2 24.41 14.96 -8.44
CA SER A 2 22.97 15.25 -8.40
C SER A 2 22.45 14.77 -7.05
N GLU A 3 21.72 15.63 -6.33
CA GLU A 3 21.03 15.24 -5.10
C GLU A 3 20.13 14.05 -5.41
N GLN A 4 20.36 12.94 -4.71
CA GLN A 4 19.54 11.73 -4.87
C GLN A 4 18.22 11.97 -4.12
N ILE A 5 17.12 11.79 -4.82
CA ILE A 5 15.76 11.97 -4.28
C ILE A 5 15.34 10.67 -3.60
N SER A 6 14.93 10.75 -2.35
CA SER A 6 14.24 9.64 -1.67
C SER A 6 12.75 9.69 -1.97
N VAL A 7 12.17 8.56 -2.33
CA VAL A 7 10.74 8.45 -2.60
C VAL A 7 10.11 7.53 -1.56
N PHE A 8 9.06 8.00 -0.91
CA PHE A 8 8.25 7.22 0.00
C PHE A 8 6.87 7.02 -0.61
N THR A 9 6.36 5.80 -0.58
CA THR A 9 5.01 5.51 -1.07
C THR A 9 4.20 4.80 0.00
N PHE A 10 2.91 4.92 -0.08
CA PHE A 10 1.95 4.10 0.66
C PHE A 10 0.90 3.52 -0.30
N PRO A 11 0.25 2.38 0.03
CA PRO A 11 -0.64 1.68 -0.89
C PRO A 11 -1.79 2.56 -1.33
N GLN A 12 -2.18 2.37 -2.57
CA GLN A 12 -3.37 2.96 -3.15
C GLN A 12 -4.59 2.23 -2.57
N PRO A 13 -5.47 2.89 -1.78
CA PRO A 13 -6.63 2.23 -1.20
C PRO A 13 -7.63 1.87 -2.29
N THR A 14 -8.21 0.66 -2.18
CA THR A 14 -9.34 0.27 -3.01
C THR A 14 -10.58 1.09 -2.63
N VAL A 15 -11.20 1.71 -3.62
CA VAL A 15 -12.29 2.68 -3.42
C VAL A 15 -13.64 1.95 -3.30
N ASN A 16 -13.73 1.07 -2.31
CA ASN A 16 -14.91 0.25 -2.03
C ASN A 16 -15.52 0.47 -0.64
N GLY A 17 -15.08 1.52 0.06
CA GLY A 17 -15.59 1.88 1.39
C GLY A 17 -14.71 2.93 2.07
N PRO A 18 -15.15 3.45 3.25
CA PRO A 18 -14.36 4.38 4.03
C PRO A 18 -13.09 3.71 4.56
N LEU A 19 -12.06 4.51 4.79
CA LEU A 19 -10.86 4.03 5.48
C LEU A 19 -11.20 3.71 6.93
N HIS A 20 -10.69 2.60 7.44
CA HIS A 20 -10.78 2.27 8.87
C HIS A 20 -9.48 2.62 9.61
N VAL A 21 -9.55 2.60 10.94
CA VAL A 21 -8.42 2.94 11.82
C VAL A 21 -7.15 2.16 11.49
N GLY A 22 -7.27 0.89 11.11
CA GLY A 22 -6.13 0.05 10.71
C GLY A 22 -5.40 0.53 9.44
N HIS A 23 -6.12 1.08 8.46
CA HIS A 23 -5.50 1.71 7.30
C HIS A 23 -4.70 2.94 7.71
N LEU A 24 -5.30 3.78 8.57
CA LEU A 24 -4.68 5.03 9.00
C LEU A 24 -3.44 4.78 9.86
N SER A 25 -3.53 3.91 10.88
CA SER A 25 -2.41 3.55 11.77
C SER A 25 -1.25 2.86 11.03
N GLY A 26 -1.58 2.04 10.03
CA GLY A 26 -0.62 1.26 9.27
C GLY A 26 0.22 2.10 8.31
N PRO A 27 -0.01 2.00 7.00
CA PRO A 27 0.89 2.58 6.02
C PRO A 27 0.76 4.09 5.88
N TYR A 28 -0.44 4.65 6.02
CA TYR A 28 -0.67 6.03 5.61
C TYR A 28 -0.01 7.05 6.54
N LEU A 29 -0.22 6.93 7.86
CA LEU A 29 0.49 7.75 8.83
C LEU A 29 1.99 7.43 8.87
N ALA A 30 2.38 6.18 8.67
CA ALA A 30 3.78 5.79 8.70
C ALA A 30 4.61 6.51 7.64
N ALA A 31 4.13 6.54 6.40
CA ALA A 31 4.81 7.25 5.32
C ALA A 31 4.92 8.76 5.58
N ASP A 32 3.83 9.39 6.04
CA ASP A 32 3.81 10.82 6.38
C ASP A 32 4.75 11.14 7.57
N ILE A 33 4.73 10.33 8.63
CA ILE A 33 5.62 10.49 9.80
C ILE A 33 7.09 10.38 9.37
N ALA A 34 7.44 9.36 8.60
CA ALA A 34 8.80 9.18 8.09
C ALA A 34 9.24 10.34 7.20
N ALA A 35 8.36 10.80 6.30
CA ALA A 35 8.65 11.91 5.40
C ALA A 35 8.85 13.24 6.14
N ARG A 36 8.00 13.56 7.12
CA ARG A 36 8.17 14.76 7.97
C ARG A 36 9.47 14.70 8.74
N ALA A 37 9.80 13.56 9.33
CA ALA A 37 11.06 13.39 10.06
C ALA A 37 12.28 13.52 9.13
N ALA A 38 12.24 12.95 7.93
CA ALA A 38 13.31 13.05 6.94
C ALA A 38 13.50 14.50 6.46
N ARG A 39 12.42 15.20 6.14
CA ARG A 39 12.46 16.63 5.75
C ARG A 39 13.00 17.52 6.87
N ALA A 40 12.66 17.24 8.12
CA ALA A 40 13.21 17.97 9.26
C ALA A 40 14.73 17.78 9.42
N ARG A 41 15.28 16.65 8.94
CA ARG A 41 16.72 16.41 8.84
C ARG A 41 17.37 17.05 7.60
N GLY A 42 16.61 17.74 6.77
CA GLY A 42 17.10 18.35 5.53
C GLY A 42 17.20 17.40 4.33
N GLU A 43 16.60 16.20 4.41
CA GLU A 43 16.58 15.23 3.32
C GLU A 43 15.54 15.63 2.26
N GLN A 44 15.86 15.43 0.98
CA GLN A 44 14.89 15.60 -0.10
C GLN A 44 14.03 14.36 -0.23
N VAL A 45 12.77 14.47 0.19
CA VAL A 45 11.80 13.37 0.17
C VAL A 45 10.56 13.78 -0.62
N VAL A 46 10.17 12.90 -1.53
CA VAL A 46 8.91 12.96 -2.27
C VAL A 46 8.00 11.84 -1.80
N VAL A 47 6.75 12.16 -1.48
CA VAL A 47 5.73 11.19 -1.09
C VAL A 47 4.73 11.02 -2.22
N THR A 48 4.51 9.77 -2.65
CA THR A 48 3.54 9.46 -3.71
C THR A 48 2.53 8.40 -3.29
N SER A 49 1.31 8.54 -3.78
CA SER A 49 0.25 7.54 -3.70
C SER A 49 -0.81 7.80 -4.77
N GLY A 50 -1.93 7.13 -4.69
CA GLY A 50 -3.08 7.28 -5.58
C GLY A 50 -4.29 6.54 -5.06
N LEU A 51 -5.15 6.11 -5.97
CA LEU A 51 -6.32 5.27 -5.69
C LEU A 51 -6.28 3.99 -6.53
N ASP A 52 -6.90 2.95 -6.02
CA ASP A 52 -7.16 1.70 -6.70
C ASP A 52 -8.68 1.57 -6.94
N VAL A 53 -9.11 1.95 -8.15
CA VAL A 53 -10.53 2.13 -8.47
C VAL A 53 -11.13 0.99 -9.29
N HIS A 54 -10.28 0.15 -9.88
CA HIS A 54 -10.74 -0.84 -10.86
C HIS A 54 -10.72 -2.29 -10.36
N GLN A 55 -10.43 -2.53 -9.09
CA GLN A 55 -10.58 -3.87 -8.53
C GLN A 55 -12.05 -4.30 -8.57
N ASN A 56 -12.31 -5.58 -8.84
CA ASN A 56 -13.68 -6.08 -8.88
C ASN A 56 -14.33 -6.19 -7.49
N TYR A 57 -13.58 -5.93 -6.41
CA TYR A 57 -14.12 -5.66 -5.07
C TYR A 57 -15.06 -4.45 -5.07
N VAL A 58 -14.80 -3.45 -5.92
CA VAL A 58 -15.69 -2.29 -6.11
C VAL A 58 -17.04 -2.74 -6.67
N LEU A 59 -17.02 -3.56 -7.75
CA LEU A 59 -18.26 -4.10 -8.32
C LEU A 59 -19.01 -4.99 -7.33
N THR A 60 -18.31 -5.87 -6.65
CA THR A 60 -18.90 -6.77 -5.65
C THR A 60 -19.63 -5.96 -4.57
N ARG A 61 -19.02 -4.86 -4.11
CA ARG A 61 -19.64 -3.97 -3.13
C ARG A 61 -20.86 -3.25 -3.70
N ALA A 62 -20.74 -2.65 -4.88
CA ALA A 62 -21.81 -1.93 -5.54
C ALA A 62 -23.04 -2.83 -5.80
N GLU A 63 -22.83 -4.05 -6.29
CA GLU A 63 -23.88 -5.04 -6.51
C GLU A 63 -24.58 -5.47 -5.21
N ASN A 64 -23.80 -5.70 -4.13
CA ASN A 64 -24.37 -6.09 -2.83
C ASN A 64 -25.22 -4.99 -2.20
N GLU A 65 -24.92 -3.74 -2.47
CA GLU A 65 -25.65 -2.58 -1.94
C GLU A 65 -26.67 -1.99 -2.93
N GLY A 66 -26.71 -2.51 -4.16
CA GLY A 66 -27.63 -2.01 -5.22
C GLY A 66 -27.26 -0.60 -5.69
N LEU A 67 -25.96 -0.25 -5.67
CA LEU A 67 -25.43 1.05 -6.05
C LEU A 67 -24.83 1.04 -7.45
N ASP A 68 -24.81 2.21 -8.09
CA ASP A 68 -23.99 2.42 -9.29
C ASP A 68 -22.50 2.43 -8.91
N PRO A 69 -21.65 1.57 -9.53
CA PRO A 69 -20.26 1.46 -9.12
C PRO A 69 -19.43 2.73 -9.39
N HIS A 70 -19.75 3.51 -10.43
CA HIS A 70 -19.03 4.75 -10.71
C HIS A 70 -19.37 5.85 -9.71
N ALA A 71 -20.66 6.01 -9.37
CA ALA A 71 -21.11 6.96 -8.36
C ALA A 71 -20.56 6.59 -6.98
N MET A 72 -20.55 5.30 -6.64
CA MET A 72 -19.98 4.80 -5.38
C MET A 72 -18.47 5.08 -5.30
N THR A 73 -17.74 4.80 -6.36
CA THR A 73 -16.29 5.05 -6.46
C THR A 73 -15.97 6.54 -6.27
N ALA A 74 -16.73 7.43 -6.93
CA ALA A 74 -16.54 8.87 -6.77
C ALA A 74 -16.77 9.33 -5.32
N ALA A 75 -17.83 8.83 -4.66
CA ALA A 75 -18.15 9.18 -3.29
C ALA A 75 -17.07 8.70 -2.30
N PHE A 76 -16.58 7.46 -2.43
CA PHE A 76 -15.51 6.97 -1.55
C PHE A 76 -14.14 7.59 -1.84
N ARG A 77 -13.85 7.97 -3.09
CA ARG A 77 -12.69 8.78 -3.42
C ARG A 77 -12.67 10.07 -2.59
N ASP A 78 -13.78 10.79 -2.58
CA ASP A 78 -13.89 12.06 -1.85
C ASP A 78 -13.79 11.87 -0.33
N ASP A 79 -14.39 10.79 0.22
CA ASP A 79 -14.24 10.42 1.64
C ASP A 79 -12.80 10.06 2.03
N ILE A 80 -12.07 9.33 1.16
CA ILE A 80 -10.66 8.99 1.37
C ILE A 80 -9.79 10.26 1.39
N LEU A 81 -10.00 11.17 0.45
CA LEU A 81 -9.25 12.43 0.39
C LEU A 81 -9.54 13.34 1.59
N ASP A 82 -10.82 13.45 2.02
CA ASP A 82 -11.22 14.15 3.24
C ASP A 82 -10.55 13.53 4.48
N THR A 83 -10.49 12.20 4.54
CA THR A 83 -9.79 11.49 5.64
C THR A 83 -8.30 11.81 5.67
N TYR A 84 -7.63 11.85 4.52
CA TYR A 84 -6.22 12.25 4.45
C TYR A 84 -5.99 13.68 4.89
N ASP A 85 -6.83 14.61 4.45
CA ASP A 85 -6.76 16.02 4.87
C ASP A 85 -6.94 16.16 6.38
N ARG A 86 -8.00 15.58 6.95
CA ARG A 86 -8.25 15.60 8.40
C ARG A 86 -7.14 14.96 9.20
N ALA A 87 -6.57 13.86 8.73
CA ALA A 87 -5.44 13.19 9.36
C ALA A 87 -4.10 13.94 9.12
N ARG A 88 -4.09 15.01 8.34
CA ARG A 88 -2.90 15.78 7.94
C ARG A 88 -1.84 14.90 7.25
N ILE A 89 -2.27 13.94 6.44
CA ILE A 89 -1.37 13.12 5.63
C ILE A 89 -0.96 13.91 4.40
N GLY A 90 0.35 14.17 4.29
CA GLY A 90 0.93 14.90 3.17
C GLY A 90 1.42 13.97 2.07
N TYR A 91 1.20 14.39 0.82
CA TYR A 91 1.79 13.78 -0.37
C TYR A 91 2.17 14.86 -1.38
N ASP A 92 3.21 14.62 -2.16
CA ASP A 92 3.67 15.57 -3.19
C ASP A 92 3.03 15.24 -4.54
N ARG A 93 2.73 13.96 -4.76
CA ARG A 93 2.01 13.50 -5.94
C ARG A 93 0.94 12.49 -5.56
N PHE A 94 -0.28 12.77 -5.98
CA PHE A 94 -1.41 11.84 -5.87
C PHE A 94 -1.93 11.52 -7.27
N THR A 95 -1.96 10.24 -7.62
CA THR A 95 -2.48 9.80 -8.92
C THR A 95 -3.92 9.35 -8.77
N ASP A 96 -4.82 10.07 -9.43
CA ASP A 96 -6.26 9.77 -9.45
C ASP A 96 -6.63 9.04 -10.75
N PRO A 97 -6.94 7.74 -10.69
CA PRO A 97 -7.32 6.97 -11.88
C PRO A 97 -8.66 7.37 -12.50
N LEU A 98 -9.51 8.13 -11.79
CA LEU A 98 -10.75 8.70 -12.33
C LEU A 98 -10.48 9.92 -13.21
N GLY A 99 -9.27 10.46 -13.22
CA GLY A 99 -8.89 11.58 -14.09
C GLY A 99 -8.65 11.14 -15.53
N ASP A 100 -9.09 11.96 -16.51
CA ASP A 100 -8.98 11.67 -17.95
C ASP A 100 -7.55 11.38 -18.43
N GLY A 101 -6.55 11.91 -17.75
CA GLY A 101 -5.13 11.71 -18.10
C GLY A 101 -4.55 10.36 -17.74
N HIS A 102 -5.15 9.63 -16.81
CA HIS A 102 -4.61 8.37 -16.31
C HIS A 102 -4.79 7.19 -17.29
N PRO A 103 -5.99 6.87 -17.80
CA PRO A 103 -6.19 5.70 -18.66
C PRO A 103 -5.31 5.70 -19.93
N PRO A 104 -5.07 6.83 -20.62
CA PRO A 104 -4.15 6.87 -21.76
C PRO A 104 -2.72 6.46 -21.41
N VAL A 105 -2.20 6.91 -20.27
CA VAL A 105 -0.84 6.56 -19.82
C VAL A 105 -0.74 5.06 -19.52
N ILE A 106 -1.73 4.51 -18.83
CA ILE A 106 -1.72 3.07 -18.50
C ILE A 106 -1.82 2.23 -19.78
N ARG A 107 -2.66 2.61 -20.75
CA ARG A 107 -2.70 1.94 -22.07
C ARG A 107 -1.34 2.02 -22.78
N GLN A 108 -0.69 3.19 -22.76
CA GLN A 108 0.64 3.37 -23.37
C GLN A 108 1.67 2.41 -22.74
N LEU A 109 1.71 2.34 -21.42
CA LEU A 109 2.64 1.45 -20.68
C LEU A 109 2.30 -0.02 -20.94
N MET A 110 1.03 -0.41 -20.94
CA MET A 110 0.60 -1.77 -21.26
C MET A 110 0.95 -2.18 -22.69
N ASN A 111 0.69 -1.31 -23.67
CA ASN A 111 1.08 -1.57 -25.05
C ASN A 111 2.59 -1.71 -25.22
N HIS A 112 3.37 -0.94 -24.45
CA HIS A 112 4.82 -1.10 -24.41
C HIS A 112 5.24 -2.48 -23.89
N LEU A 113 4.65 -2.98 -22.81
CA LEU A 113 4.94 -4.33 -22.31
C LEU A 113 4.67 -5.41 -23.35
N VAL A 114 3.60 -5.27 -24.13
CA VAL A 114 3.23 -6.22 -25.17
C VAL A 114 4.14 -6.09 -26.39
N THR A 115 4.35 -4.88 -26.90
CA THR A 115 5.11 -4.65 -28.16
C THR A 115 6.62 -4.83 -28.01
N SER A 116 7.18 -4.63 -26.79
CA SER A 116 8.56 -4.96 -26.49
C SER A 116 8.79 -6.48 -26.36
N GLY A 117 7.74 -7.28 -26.27
CA GLY A 117 7.81 -8.72 -26.03
C GLY A 117 8.06 -9.10 -24.56
N ALA A 118 8.04 -8.13 -23.62
CA ALA A 118 8.20 -8.39 -22.18
C ALA A 118 6.97 -9.09 -21.58
N ALA A 119 5.78 -8.82 -22.12
CA ALA A 119 4.55 -9.52 -21.78
C ALA A 119 3.78 -9.88 -23.07
N PRO A 120 4.23 -10.92 -23.82
CA PRO A 120 3.65 -11.26 -25.09
C PRO A 120 2.22 -11.76 -24.99
N MET A 121 1.42 -11.53 -26.01
CA MET A 121 0.09 -12.13 -26.16
C MET A 121 0.22 -13.64 -26.26
N ARG A 122 -0.41 -14.38 -25.36
CA ARG A 122 -0.39 -15.85 -25.31
C ARG A 122 -1.77 -16.41 -25.13
N GLU A 123 -2.07 -17.49 -25.83
CA GLU A 123 -3.27 -18.27 -25.58
C GLU A 123 -3.08 -19.13 -24.34
N ILE A 124 -3.84 -18.83 -23.29
CA ILE A 124 -3.81 -19.57 -22.02
C ILE A 124 -5.19 -20.05 -21.62
N THR A 125 -5.25 -20.94 -20.62
CA THR A 125 -6.51 -21.31 -19.99
C THR A 125 -6.83 -20.31 -18.90
N LEU A 126 -7.97 -19.65 -19.01
CA LEU A 126 -8.63 -18.89 -17.96
C LEU A 126 -9.88 -19.66 -17.49
N TYR A 127 -10.50 -19.14 -16.45
CA TYR A 127 -11.70 -19.76 -15.89
C TYR A 127 -12.82 -18.75 -15.75
N ALA A 128 -14.03 -19.16 -16.12
CA ALA A 128 -15.27 -18.41 -15.90
C ALA A 128 -16.18 -19.24 -14.97
N CYS A 129 -17.08 -18.55 -14.30
CA CYS A 129 -18.11 -19.22 -13.51
C CYS A 129 -19.09 -19.96 -14.42
N SER A 130 -19.45 -21.20 -14.11
CA SER A 130 -20.47 -21.98 -14.85
C SER A 130 -21.86 -21.34 -14.84
N ASP A 131 -22.20 -20.59 -13.76
CA ASP A 131 -23.54 -20.12 -13.50
C ASP A 131 -23.75 -18.64 -13.89
N CYS A 132 -22.76 -17.78 -13.68
CA CYS A 132 -22.86 -16.34 -13.95
C CYS A 132 -21.90 -15.84 -15.04
N ASP A 133 -21.11 -16.71 -15.64
CA ASP A 133 -20.17 -16.46 -16.76
C ASP A 133 -19.09 -15.40 -16.52
N ARG A 134 -18.87 -15.00 -15.25
CA ARG A 134 -17.80 -14.05 -14.87
C ARG A 134 -16.43 -14.71 -14.94
N THR A 135 -15.46 -13.99 -15.50
CA THR A 135 -14.05 -14.40 -15.43
C THR A 135 -13.60 -14.42 -13.96
N LEU A 136 -13.06 -15.55 -13.50
CA LEU A 136 -12.69 -15.78 -12.10
C LEU A 136 -11.29 -15.23 -11.80
N HIS A 137 -11.25 -14.05 -11.24
CA HIS A 137 -10.06 -13.38 -10.72
C HIS A 137 -10.44 -12.47 -9.54
N GLU A 138 -9.50 -12.08 -8.70
CA GLU A 138 -9.72 -11.22 -7.52
C GLU A 138 -10.90 -11.71 -6.67
N SER A 139 -11.83 -10.82 -6.28
CA SER A 139 -13.01 -11.16 -5.45
C SER A 139 -13.99 -12.13 -6.12
N TYR A 140 -13.90 -12.30 -7.45
CA TYR A 140 -14.73 -13.29 -8.16
C TYR A 140 -14.21 -14.72 -8.05
N LEU A 141 -13.03 -14.92 -7.46
CA LEU A 141 -12.48 -16.24 -7.15
C LEU A 141 -12.36 -16.38 -5.63
N SER A 142 -12.88 -17.45 -5.09
CA SER A 142 -12.80 -17.80 -3.65
C SER A 142 -12.45 -19.26 -3.49
N GLY A 143 -11.79 -19.61 -2.39
CA GLY A 143 -11.39 -20.98 -2.05
C GLY A 143 -10.38 -20.96 -0.91
N LEU A 144 -9.63 -22.07 -0.75
CA LEU A 144 -8.54 -22.14 0.21
C LEU A 144 -7.19 -21.96 -0.51
N CYS A 145 -6.29 -21.22 0.10
CA CYS A 145 -4.92 -21.11 -0.39
C CYS A 145 -4.24 -22.48 -0.46
N GLY A 146 -3.66 -22.83 -1.61
CA GLY A 146 -2.97 -24.11 -1.77
C GLY A 146 -1.77 -24.30 -0.85
N GLU A 147 -1.17 -23.21 -0.36
CA GLU A 147 0.00 -23.19 0.53
C GLU A 147 -0.41 -23.28 2.01
N CYS A 148 -1.06 -22.25 2.55
CA CYS A 148 -1.36 -22.15 3.98
C CYS A 148 -2.72 -22.71 4.40
N LYS A 149 -3.58 -23.08 3.45
CA LYS A 149 -4.93 -23.65 3.66
C LYS A 149 -5.94 -22.65 4.24
N GLU A 150 -5.57 -21.39 4.38
CA GLU A 150 -6.48 -20.34 4.84
C GLU A 150 -7.40 -19.87 3.70
N PRO A 151 -8.58 -19.33 4.01
CA PRO A 151 -9.46 -18.73 3.01
C PRO A 151 -8.74 -17.66 2.20
N ALA A 152 -8.90 -17.68 0.89
CA ALA A 152 -8.25 -16.73 -0.02
C ALA A 152 -9.16 -16.36 -1.19
N ALA A 153 -8.96 -15.16 -1.73
CA ALA A 153 -9.46 -14.74 -3.03
C ALA A 153 -8.40 -14.95 -4.12
N GLY A 154 -8.71 -14.63 -5.36
CA GLY A 154 -7.73 -14.61 -6.44
C GLY A 154 -6.76 -13.45 -6.30
N GLY A 155 -5.51 -13.63 -6.71
CA GLY A 155 -4.44 -12.65 -6.63
C GLY A 155 -3.33 -13.06 -5.68
N ALA A 156 -3.28 -12.53 -4.45
CA ALA A 156 -2.33 -12.97 -3.43
C ALA A 156 -3.07 -13.34 -2.14
N CYS A 157 -2.64 -14.41 -1.50
CA CYS A 157 -3.18 -14.81 -0.20
C CYS A 157 -2.80 -13.77 0.86
N GLU A 158 -3.77 -13.19 1.53
CA GLU A 158 -3.55 -12.16 2.56
C GLU A 158 -2.76 -12.68 3.79
N VAL A 159 -2.76 -14.00 4.00
CA VAL A 159 -2.07 -14.63 5.16
C VAL A 159 -0.62 -14.95 4.82
N CYS A 160 -0.35 -15.60 3.68
CA CYS A 160 0.99 -16.08 3.38
C CYS A 160 1.64 -15.41 2.15
N GLY A 161 0.93 -14.55 1.42
CA GLY A 161 1.43 -13.85 0.24
C GLY A 161 1.62 -14.73 -1.01
N THR A 162 1.25 -16.00 -0.99
CA THR A 162 1.36 -16.88 -2.17
C THR A 162 0.36 -16.43 -3.24
N PHE A 163 0.80 -16.38 -4.51
CA PHE A 163 -0.09 -16.04 -5.62
C PHE A 163 -1.17 -17.12 -5.80
N THR A 164 -2.43 -16.70 -5.81
CA THR A 164 -3.62 -17.54 -5.85
C THR A 164 -4.37 -17.38 -7.17
N GLN A 165 -4.64 -18.49 -7.81
CA GLN A 165 -5.47 -18.63 -9.01
C GLN A 165 -6.20 -19.97 -9.00
N VAL A 166 -7.20 -20.17 -9.86
CA VAL A 166 -8.01 -21.41 -9.86
C VAL A 166 -7.15 -22.68 -9.80
N ALA A 167 -6.06 -22.73 -10.59
CA ALA A 167 -5.19 -23.91 -10.66
C ALA A 167 -4.36 -24.17 -9.39
N THR A 168 -4.23 -23.19 -8.49
CA THR A 168 -3.40 -23.29 -7.27
C THR A 168 -4.20 -23.29 -5.98
N MET A 169 -5.51 -23.06 -6.05
CA MET A 169 -6.41 -23.07 -4.90
C MET A 169 -7.02 -24.46 -4.65
N ILE A 170 -7.44 -24.68 -3.43
CA ILE A 170 -8.23 -25.85 -3.03
C ILE A 170 -9.70 -25.43 -3.04
N ASP A 171 -10.56 -26.27 -3.60
CA ASP A 171 -12.01 -26.06 -3.73
C ASP A 171 -12.36 -24.66 -4.27
N PRO A 172 -11.79 -24.25 -5.44
CA PRO A 172 -12.06 -22.94 -6.01
C PRO A 172 -13.51 -22.84 -6.47
N VAL A 173 -14.17 -21.76 -6.13
CA VAL A 173 -15.55 -21.44 -6.52
C VAL A 173 -15.66 -19.97 -6.94
N CYS A 174 -16.76 -19.63 -7.61
CA CYS A 174 -17.10 -18.24 -7.85
C CYS A 174 -17.40 -17.52 -6.52
N GLY A 175 -16.63 -16.47 -6.20
CA GLY A 175 -16.83 -15.66 -5.00
C GLY A 175 -18.18 -14.90 -4.97
N ARG A 176 -18.88 -14.82 -6.13
CA ARG A 176 -20.17 -14.12 -6.24
C ARG A 176 -21.39 -15.03 -6.03
N CYS A 177 -21.39 -16.22 -6.62
CA CYS A 177 -22.58 -17.11 -6.62
C CYS A 177 -22.29 -18.55 -6.17
N GLY A 178 -21.03 -18.90 -5.88
CA GLY A 178 -20.62 -20.25 -5.50
C GLY A 178 -20.51 -21.24 -6.66
N GLY A 179 -20.76 -20.81 -7.90
CA GLY A 179 -20.69 -21.69 -9.08
C GLY A 179 -19.28 -22.21 -9.36
N GLU A 180 -19.19 -23.37 -10.02
CA GLU A 180 -17.92 -24.03 -10.33
C GLU A 180 -17.11 -23.31 -11.42
N PRO A 181 -15.77 -23.37 -11.36
CA PRO A 181 -14.90 -22.86 -12.42
C PRO A 181 -15.02 -23.69 -13.71
N ARG A 182 -15.35 -23.03 -14.82
CA ARG A 182 -15.36 -23.61 -16.17
C ARG A 182 -14.17 -23.07 -16.97
N PRO A 183 -13.26 -23.92 -17.46
CA PRO A 183 -12.10 -23.47 -18.24
C PRO A 183 -12.53 -22.97 -19.63
N PHE A 184 -11.82 -21.95 -20.13
CA PHE A 184 -11.92 -21.46 -21.50
C PHE A 184 -10.56 -20.95 -22.01
N ARG A 185 -10.40 -20.87 -23.34
CA ARG A 185 -9.15 -20.36 -23.94
C ARG A 185 -9.29 -18.88 -24.24
N ALA A 186 -8.28 -18.10 -23.86
CA ALA A 186 -8.20 -16.69 -24.15
C ALA A 186 -6.78 -16.27 -24.51
N THR A 187 -6.64 -15.36 -25.46
CA THR A 187 -5.36 -14.73 -25.80
C THR A 187 -5.22 -13.44 -25.00
N VAL A 188 -4.27 -13.43 -24.05
CA VAL A 188 -4.04 -12.31 -23.12
C VAL A 188 -2.54 -12.03 -22.99
N PRO A 189 -2.13 -10.82 -22.60
CA PRO A 189 -0.73 -10.54 -22.29
C PRO A 189 -0.32 -11.28 -20.99
N VAL A 190 0.81 -11.96 -21.00
CA VAL A 190 1.29 -12.75 -19.87
C VAL A 190 2.69 -12.32 -19.48
N LEU A 191 2.85 -11.86 -18.25
CA LEU A 191 4.15 -11.63 -17.63
C LEU A 191 4.72 -12.94 -17.12
N ARG A 192 5.84 -13.36 -17.66
CA ARG A 192 6.62 -14.48 -17.16
C ARG A 192 7.68 -13.93 -16.20
N MET A 193 7.37 -13.93 -14.92
CA MET A 193 8.27 -13.35 -13.92
C MET A 193 9.62 -14.05 -13.86
N GLU A 194 9.70 -15.30 -14.29
CA GLU A 194 10.95 -16.06 -14.39
C GLU A 194 11.97 -15.40 -15.35
N ASP A 195 11.52 -14.73 -16.40
CA ASP A 195 12.37 -14.01 -17.34
C ASP A 195 13.08 -12.80 -16.68
N HIS A 196 12.56 -12.35 -15.52
CA HIS A 196 13.10 -11.26 -14.73
C HIS A 196 13.78 -11.71 -13.43
N ARG A 197 14.01 -13.03 -13.23
CA ARG A 197 14.61 -13.61 -12.01
C ARG A 197 15.89 -12.91 -11.57
N ALA A 198 16.78 -12.59 -12.50
CA ALA A 198 18.05 -11.96 -12.17
C ALA A 198 17.85 -10.56 -11.57
N ALA A 199 17.01 -9.72 -12.20
CA ALA A 199 16.70 -8.37 -11.73
C ALA A 199 15.97 -8.39 -10.38
N LEU A 200 15.04 -9.35 -10.18
CA LEU A 200 14.35 -9.55 -8.93
C LEU A 200 15.30 -9.98 -7.81
N THR A 201 16.17 -10.95 -8.08
CA THR A 201 17.17 -11.41 -7.11
C THR A 201 18.12 -10.28 -6.70
N GLU A 202 18.62 -9.49 -7.66
CA GLU A 202 19.43 -8.32 -7.36
C GLU A 202 18.69 -7.33 -6.47
N THR A 203 17.43 -7.08 -6.76
CA THR A 203 16.57 -6.19 -5.94
C THR A 203 16.44 -6.71 -4.51
N TRP A 204 16.12 -7.99 -4.33
CA TRP A 204 15.92 -8.58 -3.00
C TRP A 204 17.20 -8.70 -2.16
N VAL A 205 18.35 -8.85 -2.80
CA VAL A 205 19.66 -8.85 -2.10
C VAL A 205 19.98 -7.46 -1.55
N ARG A 206 19.62 -6.40 -2.27
CA ARG A 206 19.90 -5.02 -1.86
C ARG A 206 18.86 -4.44 -0.91
N ALA A 207 17.60 -4.78 -1.13
CA ALA A 207 16.49 -4.19 -0.37
C ALA A 207 16.46 -4.70 1.07
N GLN A 208 16.18 -3.78 1.98
CA GLN A 208 15.86 -4.12 3.37
C GLN A 208 14.43 -4.68 3.43
N LEU A 209 14.32 -5.99 3.47
CA LEU A 209 13.04 -6.69 3.58
C LEU A 209 12.85 -7.20 5.01
N PRO A 210 11.67 -6.96 5.63
CA PRO A 210 11.32 -7.56 6.91
C PRO A 210 11.38 -9.10 6.85
N PRO A 211 11.59 -9.79 7.99
CA PRO A 211 11.73 -11.25 8.01
C PRO A 211 10.60 -12.01 7.32
N ALA A 212 9.34 -11.64 7.55
CA ALA A 212 8.18 -12.28 6.91
C ALA A 212 8.19 -12.12 5.38
N VAL A 213 8.60 -10.95 4.89
CA VAL A 213 8.72 -10.70 3.44
C VAL A 213 9.90 -11.46 2.85
N ARG A 214 11.01 -11.55 3.58
CA ARG A 214 12.18 -12.37 3.17
C ARG A 214 11.78 -13.83 3.02
N GLU A 215 11.06 -14.37 3.98
CA GLU A 215 10.55 -15.75 3.93
C GLU A 215 9.60 -15.98 2.75
N LEU A 216 8.71 -15.02 2.45
CA LEU A 216 7.85 -15.05 1.27
C LEU A 216 8.69 -15.13 -0.02
N VAL A 217 9.67 -14.24 -0.18
CA VAL A 217 10.56 -14.23 -1.35
C VAL A 217 11.31 -15.55 -1.50
N ASP A 218 11.89 -16.06 -0.42
CA ASP A 218 12.62 -17.33 -0.42
C ASP A 218 11.72 -18.52 -0.79
N ARG A 219 10.47 -18.52 -0.34
CA ARG A 219 9.47 -19.54 -0.71
C ARG A 219 9.13 -19.46 -2.19
N ILE A 220 8.87 -18.27 -2.73
CA ILE A 220 8.57 -18.08 -4.14
C ILE A 220 9.76 -18.49 -5.02
N LEU A 221 10.98 -18.15 -4.63
CA LEU A 221 12.18 -18.57 -5.35
C LEU A 221 12.34 -20.09 -5.44
N ARG A 222 11.98 -20.81 -4.35
CA ARG A 222 12.02 -22.28 -4.34
C ARG A 222 10.89 -22.91 -5.15
N ALA A 223 9.69 -22.33 -5.11
CA ALA A 223 8.52 -22.82 -5.84
C ALA A 223 8.56 -22.52 -7.34
N GLY A 224 9.33 -21.49 -7.74
CA GLY A 224 9.32 -20.90 -9.07
C GLY A 224 8.48 -19.63 -9.12
N LEU A 225 8.92 -18.67 -9.92
CA LEU A 225 8.21 -17.41 -10.11
C LEU A 225 6.97 -17.62 -11.00
N PRO A 226 5.79 -17.07 -10.65
CA PRO A 226 4.57 -17.32 -11.39
C PRO A 226 4.54 -16.64 -12.77
N GLU A 227 3.69 -17.16 -13.66
CA GLU A 227 3.21 -16.46 -14.84
C GLU A 227 1.88 -15.76 -14.49
N ILE A 228 1.76 -14.48 -14.82
CA ILE A 228 0.61 -13.67 -14.41
C ILE A 228 -0.02 -13.01 -15.65
N PRO A 229 -1.32 -13.22 -15.91
CA PRO A 229 -2.06 -12.48 -16.91
C PRO A 229 -2.18 -10.99 -16.52
N LEU A 230 -1.85 -10.09 -17.45
CA LEU A 230 -1.88 -8.65 -17.20
C LEU A 230 -3.21 -7.97 -17.62
N ALA A 231 -4.07 -8.72 -18.29
CA ALA A 231 -5.41 -8.27 -18.70
C ALA A 231 -6.35 -9.46 -18.80
N PHE A 232 -7.66 -9.20 -18.70
CA PHE A 232 -8.71 -10.20 -18.71
C PHE A 232 -9.87 -9.81 -19.64
N PRO A 233 -10.57 -10.79 -20.25
CA PRO A 233 -11.86 -10.56 -20.89
C PRO A 233 -12.94 -10.37 -19.80
N THR A 234 -13.12 -9.14 -19.37
CA THR A 234 -14.07 -8.71 -18.34
C THR A 234 -14.66 -7.34 -18.73
N ASN A 235 -15.63 -6.83 -18.00
CA ASN A 235 -16.33 -5.59 -18.29
C ASN A 235 -15.95 -4.42 -17.34
N TRP A 236 -15.02 -4.62 -16.41
CA TRP A 236 -14.59 -3.60 -15.46
C TRP A 236 -13.09 -3.39 -15.54
N GLY A 237 -12.64 -2.14 -15.41
CA GLY A 237 -11.24 -1.76 -15.53
C GLY A 237 -10.97 -0.91 -16.77
N ILE A 238 -9.73 -0.45 -16.94
CA ILE A 238 -9.30 0.30 -18.12
C ILE A 238 -9.38 -0.59 -19.35
N GLU A 239 -10.15 -0.14 -20.35
CA GLU A 239 -10.23 -0.82 -21.63
C GLU A 239 -8.92 -0.74 -22.39
N GLY A 240 -8.41 -1.89 -22.81
CA GLY A 240 -7.25 -1.97 -23.67
C GLY A 240 -7.53 -1.52 -25.09
N ASP A 241 -6.49 -1.09 -25.78
CA ASP A 241 -6.53 -0.75 -27.21
C ASP A 241 -5.45 -1.53 -27.98
N GLY A 242 -5.43 -1.39 -29.30
CA GLY A 242 -4.47 -2.10 -30.15
C GLY A 242 -4.50 -3.62 -29.92
N PRO A 243 -3.37 -4.25 -29.53
CA PRO A 243 -3.33 -5.70 -29.26
C PRO A 243 -4.18 -6.13 -28.07
N LEU A 244 -4.59 -5.20 -27.20
CA LEU A 244 -5.40 -5.45 -26.01
C LEU A 244 -6.90 -5.20 -26.21
N THR A 245 -7.35 -4.93 -27.44
CA THR A 245 -8.76 -4.68 -27.75
C THR A 245 -9.64 -5.83 -27.24
N GLY A 246 -10.73 -5.50 -26.53
CA GLY A 246 -11.65 -6.46 -25.93
C GLY A 246 -11.19 -7.03 -24.57
N LEU A 247 -10.05 -6.57 -24.07
CA LEU A 247 -9.56 -6.91 -22.72
C LEU A 247 -9.63 -5.69 -21.80
N ARG A 248 -9.71 -5.94 -20.50
CA ARG A 248 -9.51 -4.93 -19.45
C ARG A 248 -8.19 -5.20 -18.74
N ILE A 249 -7.44 -4.13 -18.49
CA ILE A 249 -6.15 -4.22 -17.77
C ILE A 249 -6.41 -4.73 -16.36
N CYS A 250 -5.61 -5.70 -15.92
CA CYS A 250 -5.66 -6.23 -14.56
C CYS A 250 -5.40 -5.11 -13.55
N PRO A 251 -6.25 -4.90 -12.54
CA PRO A 251 -6.08 -3.82 -11.57
C PRO A 251 -4.73 -3.82 -10.86
N TYR A 252 -4.20 -4.98 -10.50
CA TYR A 252 -2.87 -5.05 -9.90
C TYR A 252 -1.75 -4.57 -10.85
N THR A 253 -1.90 -4.82 -12.14
CA THR A 253 -0.97 -4.29 -13.17
C THR A 253 -1.15 -2.80 -13.32
N GLU A 254 -2.41 -2.32 -13.35
CA GLU A 254 -2.73 -0.91 -13.37
C GLU A 254 -2.05 -0.19 -12.21
N VAL A 255 -2.22 -0.67 -10.97
CA VAL A 255 -1.64 -0.06 -9.76
C VAL A 255 -0.11 -0.06 -9.82
N ALA A 256 0.53 -1.15 -10.28
CA ALA A 256 1.97 -1.22 -10.43
C ALA A 256 2.52 -0.18 -11.45
N LEU A 257 1.80 0.02 -12.55
CA LEU A 257 2.13 1.01 -13.57
C LEU A 257 1.79 2.44 -13.12
N THR A 258 0.74 2.59 -12.33
CA THR A 258 0.36 3.87 -11.69
C THR A 258 1.43 4.33 -10.72
N ASP A 259 2.00 3.44 -9.92
CA ASP A 259 3.13 3.76 -9.04
C ASP A 259 4.37 4.18 -9.85
N LEU A 260 4.73 3.44 -10.90
CA LEU A 260 5.83 3.82 -11.79
C LEU A 260 5.62 5.23 -12.35
N TYR A 261 4.45 5.48 -12.92
CA TYR A 261 4.08 6.77 -13.48
C TYR A 261 4.05 7.89 -12.42
N GLY A 262 3.43 7.65 -11.27
CA GLY A 262 3.32 8.61 -10.18
C GLY A 262 4.69 9.02 -9.63
N ILE A 263 5.59 8.07 -9.43
CA ILE A 263 6.97 8.32 -8.99
C ILE A 263 7.73 9.09 -10.09
N ALA A 264 7.64 8.66 -11.34
CA ALA A 264 8.30 9.34 -12.45
C ALA A 264 7.88 10.81 -12.56
N GLN A 265 6.58 11.08 -12.47
CA GLN A 265 6.02 12.43 -12.51
C GLN A 265 6.39 13.28 -11.29
N ALA A 266 6.58 12.66 -10.13
CA ALA A 266 7.01 13.37 -8.93
C ALA A 266 8.49 13.77 -9.00
N VAL A 267 9.32 12.93 -9.62
CA VAL A 267 10.76 13.17 -9.83
C VAL A 267 11.01 14.10 -11.01
N ASP A 268 10.24 13.95 -12.07
CA ASP A 268 10.33 14.75 -13.30
C ASP A 268 8.93 15.04 -13.88
N PRO A 269 8.31 16.15 -13.52
CA PRO A 269 7.00 16.52 -14.05
C PRO A 269 6.98 16.76 -15.58
N ALA A 270 8.14 16.92 -16.22
CA ALA A 270 8.25 17.07 -17.67
C ALA A 270 8.31 15.74 -18.43
N ALA A 271 8.42 14.60 -17.75
CA ALA A 271 8.38 13.29 -18.37
C ALA A 271 6.96 13.01 -18.91
N THR A 272 6.82 12.80 -20.22
CA THR A 272 5.52 12.60 -20.89
C THR A 272 5.43 11.32 -21.69
N ASP A 273 6.51 10.56 -21.75
CA ASP A 273 6.61 9.30 -22.47
C ASP A 273 7.37 8.23 -21.67
N ILE A 274 7.40 7.03 -22.17
CA ILE A 274 8.01 5.88 -21.49
C ILE A 274 9.51 6.14 -21.23
N ALA A 275 10.24 6.68 -22.19
CA ALA A 275 11.66 6.95 -22.02
C ALA A 275 11.91 7.98 -20.91
N GLY A 276 11.07 9.02 -20.84
CA GLY A 276 11.07 10.02 -19.78
C GLY A 276 10.75 9.41 -18.43
N TYR A 277 9.74 8.55 -18.34
CA TYR A 277 9.39 7.86 -17.08
C TYR A 277 10.53 6.97 -16.57
N LEU A 278 11.14 6.16 -17.47
CA LEU A 278 12.26 5.30 -17.10
C LEU A 278 13.49 6.12 -16.68
N ALA A 279 13.77 7.23 -17.36
CA ALA A 279 14.85 8.14 -16.98
C ALA A 279 14.61 8.79 -15.60
N ALA A 280 13.37 9.19 -15.31
CA ALA A 280 13.00 9.73 -14.00
C ALA A 280 13.16 8.69 -12.88
N ILE A 281 12.70 7.45 -13.09
CA ILE A 281 12.91 6.35 -12.15
C ILE A 281 14.41 6.09 -11.91
N GLY A 282 15.25 6.20 -12.94
CA GLY A 282 16.70 6.07 -12.81
C GLY A 282 17.38 7.14 -11.94
N ARG A 283 16.69 8.25 -11.62
CA ARG A 283 17.17 9.33 -10.73
C ARG A 283 16.76 9.13 -9.28
N VAL A 284 15.90 8.15 -8.97
CA VAL A 284 15.50 7.82 -7.60
C VAL A 284 16.70 7.21 -6.88
N GLY A 285 17.11 7.81 -5.78
CA GLY A 285 18.21 7.33 -4.94
C GLY A 285 17.76 6.22 -4.01
N GLU A 286 16.63 6.44 -3.34
CA GLU A 286 16.01 5.45 -2.44
C GLU A 286 14.51 5.40 -2.66
N LEU A 287 13.95 4.21 -2.67
CA LEU A 287 12.51 3.98 -2.67
C LEU A 287 12.14 3.12 -1.47
N TRP A 288 11.24 3.65 -0.65
CA TRP A 288 10.67 2.96 0.50
C TRP A 288 9.16 2.85 0.35
N HIS A 289 8.65 1.62 0.37
CA HIS A 289 7.22 1.38 0.42
C HIS A 289 6.78 1.11 1.87
N PHE A 290 5.74 1.82 2.32
CA PHE A 290 5.08 1.62 3.61
C PHE A 290 3.79 0.85 3.37
N LEU A 291 3.61 -0.34 3.93
CA LEU A 291 2.47 -1.21 3.56
C LEU A 291 2.08 -2.17 4.69
N GLY A 292 0.86 -2.68 4.65
CA GLY A 292 0.43 -3.84 5.43
C GLY A 292 1.03 -5.14 4.87
N LEU A 293 1.24 -6.13 5.73
CA LEU A 293 1.86 -7.42 5.34
C LEU A 293 1.08 -8.14 4.22
N ASP A 294 -0.22 -7.97 4.15
CA ASP A 294 -1.10 -8.50 3.10
C ASP A 294 -0.74 -8.00 1.69
N ASN A 295 -0.05 -6.86 1.59
CA ASN A 295 0.43 -6.30 0.33
C ASN A 295 1.86 -6.73 -0.06
N ALA A 296 2.52 -7.55 0.78
CA ALA A 296 3.94 -7.89 0.59
C ALA A 296 4.26 -8.51 -0.77
N PHE A 297 3.42 -9.41 -1.29
CA PHE A 297 3.62 -10.02 -2.62
C PHE A 297 3.67 -8.97 -3.72
N TRP A 298 2.75 -8.02 -3.68
CA TRP A 298 2.63 -7.00 -4.72
C TRP A 298 3.87 -6.12 -4.77
N TYR A 299 4.26 -5.53 -3.64
CA TYR A 299 5.35 -4.55 -3.57
C TYR A 299 6.76 -5.16 -3.56
N ALA A 300 6.91 -6.38 -3.01
CA ALA A 300 8.21 -7.05 -3.00
C ALA A 300 8.50 -7.85 -4.26
N VAL A 301 7.46 -8.39 -4.92
CA VAL A 301 7.63 -9.38 -5.99
C VAL A 301 7.06 -8.88 -7.31
N TYR A 302 5.79 -8.50 -7.32
CA TYR A 302 5.09 -8.20 -8.56
C TYR A 302 5.47 -6.83 -9.15
N TRP A 303 5.48 -5.75 -8.36
CA TRP A 303 5.89 -4.41 -8.83
C TRP A 303 7.30 -4.43 -9.43
N PRO A 304 8.33 -4.95 -8.74
CA PRO A 304 9.67 -5.04 -9.33
C PRO A 304 9.71 -5.83 -10.63
N ALA A 305 8.89 -6.89 -10.79
CA ALA A 305 8.80 -7.65 -12.03
C ALA A 305 8.15 -6.86 -13.16
N VAL A 306 7.03 -6.18 -12.90
CA VAL A 306 6.35 -5.32 -13.88
C VAL A 306 7.27 -4.17 -14.32
N TRP A 307 7.98 -3.55 -13.38
CA TRP A 307 8.91 -2.46 -13.69
C TRP A 307 10.14 -2.93 -14.48
N ALA A 308 10.69 -4.09 -14.13
CA ALA A 308 11.76 -4.70 -14.94
C ALA A 308 11.28 -5.01 -16.37
N ALA A 309 10.06 -5.54 -16.51
CA ALA A 309 9.42 -5.78 -17.80
C ALA A 309 9.18 -4.48 -18.59
N ALA A 310 8.85 -3.39 -17.91
CA ALA A 310 8.68 -2.06 -18.51
C ALA A 310 10.01 -1.42 -18.95
N GLY A 311 11.16 -1.98 -18.54
CA GLY A 311 12.48 -1.50 -18.94
C GLY A 311 13.22 -0.73 -17.84
N VAL A 312 12.76 -0.77 -16.58
CA VAL A 312 13.53 -0.22 -15.45
C VAL A 312 14.81 -1.05 -15.30
N ALA A 313 15.92 -0.45 -15.67
CA ALA A 313 17.23 -1.15 -15.73
C ALA A 313 17.69 -1.67 -14.36
N ARG A 314 17.36 -0.95 -13.29
CA ARG A 314 17.64 -1.31 -11.91
C ARG A 314 16.52 -0.79 -11.00
N SER A 315 15.88 -1.66 -10.27
CA SER A 315 14.85 -1.26 -9.31
C SER A 315 15.44 -0.31 -8.25
N PRO A 316 14.82 0.84 -7.97
CA PRO A 316 15.26 1.75 -6.91
C PRO A 316 14.88 1.28 -5.50
N LEU A 317 14.18 0.16 -5.36
CA LEU A 317 13.68 -0.35 -4.09
C LEU A 317 14.82 -0.49 -3.06
N SER A 318 14.74 0.30 -2.00
CA SER A 318 15.67 0.28 -0.87
C SER A 318 15.13 -0.56 0.29
N GLY A 319 13.83 -0.62 0.46
CA GLY A 319 13.22 -1.48 1.45
C GLY A 319 11.72 -1.31 1.59
N LEU A 320 11.16 -2.16 2.45
CA LEU A 320 9.75 -2.14 2.84
C LEU A 320 9.62 -1.88 4.34
N VAL A 321 8.74 -0.96 4.69
CA VAL A 321 8.29 -0.73 6.06
C VAL A 321 6.91 -1.36 6.19
N VAL A 322 6.86 -2.52 6.84
CA VAL A 322 5.66 -3.35 6.90
C VAL A 322 5.04 -3.30 8.29
N ASN A 323 3.73 -3.19 8.37
CA ASN A 323 2.97 -3.34 9.62
C ASN A 323 2.14 -4.62 9.60
N GLU A 324 1.90 -5.16 10.80
CA GLU A 324 0.97 -6.24 11.06
C GLU A 324 -0.48 -5.73 11.07
N PHE A 325 -1.45 -6.63 11.24
CA PHE A 325 -2.85 -6.26 11.32
C PHE A 325 -3.18 -5.52 12.61
N TYR A 326 -3.96 -4.45 12.46
CA TYR A 326 -4.62 -3.78 13.57
C TYR A 326 -6.04 -4.37 13.64
N THR A 327 -6.43 -4.88 14.79
CA THR A 327 -7.74 -5.48 15.03
C THR A 327 -8.64 -4.55 15.84
N SER A 328 -9.93 -4.86 15.93
CA SER A 328 -10.89 -4.22 16.83
C SER A 328 -11.68 -5.33 17.50
N ASP A 329 -11.69 -5.34 18.83
CA ASP A 329 -12.33 -6.38 19.64
C ASP A 329 -11.90 -7.80 19.26
N GLY A 330 -10.59 -7.97 18.96
CA GLY A 330 -9.98 -9.23 18.60
C GLY A 330 -10.28 -9.73 17.17
N ALA A 331 -10.99 -8.97 16.35
CA ALA A 331 -11.29 -9.31 14.97
C ALA A 331 -10.66 -8.31 13.99
N LYS A 332 -10.28 -8.80 12.79
CA LYS A 332 -9.77 -7.93 11.71
C LYS A 332 -10.82 -6.89 11.33
N PHE A 333 -10.39 -5.63 11.19
CA PHE A 333 -11.22 -4.58 10.58
C PHE A 333 -11.73 -5.05 9.22
N SER A 334 -12.98 -4.76 8.92
CA SER A 334 -13.60 -5.18 7.66
C SER A 334 -14.61 -4.16 7.17
N THR A 335 -14.26 -3.44 6.12
CA THR A 335 -15.15 -2.49 5.45
C THR A 335 -16.43 -3.18 4.95
N SER A 336 -16.31 -4.38 4.37
CA SER A 336 -17.44 -5.14 3.83
C SER A 336 -18.41 -5.66 4.92
N ARG A 337 -17.89 -5.99 6.10
CA ARG A 337 -18.68 -6.45 7.26
C ARG A 337 -19.08 -5.32 8.21
N LYS A 338 -18.68 -4.07 7.90
CA LYS A 338 -18.89 -2.89 8.77
C LYS A 338 -18.40 -3.14 10.21
N HIS A 339 -17.27 -3.84 10.33
CA HIS A 339 -16.67 -4.15 11.63
C HIS A 339 -15.49 -3.22 11.91
N GLY A 340 -15.51 -2.58 13.09
CA GLY A 340 -14.51 -1.64 13.55
C GLY A 340 -14.84 -0.19 13.21
N MET A 341 -14.10 0.73 13.83
CA MET A 341 -14.27 2.18 13.68
C MET A 341 -13.67 2.67 12.37
N THR A 342 -14.34 3.57 11.67
CA THR A 342 -13.78 4.27 10.52
C THR A 342 -12.77 5.32 10.98
N ALA A 343 -11.83 5.66 10.08
CA ALA A 343 -10.84 6.71 10.36
C ALA A 343 -11.52 8.08 10.57
N THR A 344 -12.55 8.39 9.78
CA THR A 344 -13.32 9.63 9.87
C THR A 344 -14.04 9.74 11.20
N GLU A 345 -14.66 8.65 11.70
CA GLU A 345 -15.28 8.62 13.03
C GLU A 345 -14.26 8.90 14.13
N LEU A 346 -13.07 8.28 14.10
CA LEU A 346 -12.03 8.52 15.09
C LEU A 346 -11.53 9.97 15.04
N LEU A 347 -11.27 10.51 13.85
CA LEU A 347 -10.83 11.89 13.63
C LEU A 347 -11.88 12.93 14.02
N SER A 348 -13.15 12.56 14.10
CA SER A 348 -14.21 13.46 14.58
C SER A 348 -14.28 13.58 16.11
N GLN A 349 -13.68 12.65 16.84
CA GLN A 349 -13.77 12.60 18.30
C GLN A 349 -12.77 13.49 19.02
N ARG A 350 -11.58 13.71 18.43
CA ARG A 350 -10.46 14.43 19.06
C ARG A 350 -9.64 15.18 18.03
N ASP A 351 -8.79 16.10 18.51
CA ASP A 351 -7.83 16.80 17.66
C ASP A 351 -6.96 15.80 16.89
N PRO A 352 -6.76 15.99 15.60
CA PRO A 352 -5.94 15.10 14.77
C PRO A 352 -4.54 14.83 15.32
N SER A 353 -3.93 15.77 16.05
CA SER A 353 -2.61 15.56 16.66
C SER A 353 -2.62 14.44 17.71
N ILE A 354 -3.70 14.33 18.49
CA ILE A 354 -3.86 13.28 19.49
C ILE A 354 -4.12 11.94 18.80
N VAL A 355 -5.01 11.95 17.79
CA VAL A 355 -5.31 10.74 17.01
C VAL A 355 -4.05 10.19 16.35
N ARG A 356 -3.27 11.05 15.68
CA ARG A 356 -2.01 10.66 15.04
C ARG A 356 -1.01 10.09 16.05
N LEU A 357 -0.83 10.77 17.17
CA LEU A 357 0.12 10.35 18.20
C LEU A 357 -0.30 9.02 18.84
N PHE A 358 -1.61 8.81 19.09
CA PHE A 358 -2.13 7.54 19.57
C PHE A 358 -1.87 6.43 18.56
N LEU A 359 -2.21 6.63 17.29
CA LEU A 359 -2.05 5.62 16.25
C LEU A 359 -0.57 5.32 15.94
N ALA A 360 0.33 6.26 16.17
CA ALA A 360 1.77 6.01 16.12
C ALA A 360 2.25 5.21 17.33
N TRP A 361 1.73 5.53 18.54
CA TRP A 361 2.07 4.85 19.79
C TRP A 361 1.58 3.40 19.83
N ASP A 362 0.39 3.13 19.29
CA ASP A 362 -0.27 1.81 19.29
C ASP A 362 -0.16 1.08 17.92
N ARG A 363 0.73 1.55 17.05
CA ARG A 363 0.89 0.97 15.71
C ARG A 363 1.30 -0.50 15.79
N PRO A 364 0.68 -1.41 15.00
CA PRO A 364 1.03 -2.83 14.96
C PRO A 364 2.29 -3.05 14.10
N ASP A 365 3.49 -2.77 14.63
CA ASP A 365 4.74 -2.91 13.89
C ASP A 365 5.23 -4.35 13.80
N ARG A 366 5.44 -5.00 14.95
CA ARG A 366 6.01 -6.36 15.05
C ARG A 366 4.99 -7.40 15.45
N TYR A 367 3.91 -6.95 16.05
CA TYR A 367 2.82 -7.78 16.55
C TYR A 367 1.50 -7.11 16.17
N GLN A 368 0.45 -7.93 16.06
CA GLN A 368 -0.90 -7.40 15.94
C GLN A 368 -1.23 -6.56 17.17
N SER A 369 -1.89 -5.43 16.96
CA SER A 369 -2.43 -4.59 18.03
C SER A 369 -3.95 -4.56 17.92
N ASP A 370 -4.65 -4.34 19.04
CA ASP A 370 -6.10 -4.32 19.08
C ASP A 370 -6.60 -2.94 19.51
N PHE A 371 -7.27 -2.24 18.58
CA PHE A 371 -7.85 -0.93 18.85
C PHE A 371 -8.90 -1.05 19.95
N ASN A 372 -8.73 -0.28 20.99
CA ASN A 372 -9.65 -0.24 22.10
C ASN A 372 -10.02 1.21 22.46
N GLN A 373 -11.31 1.52 22.40
CA GLN A 373 -11.81 2.87 22.68
C GLN A 373 -11.47 3.37 24.09
N HIS A 374 -11.45 2.49 25.09
CA HIS A 374 -11.08 2.85 26.46
C HIS A 374 -9.59 3.24 26.54
N SER A 375 -8.71 2.49 25.88
CA SER A 375 -7.27 2.80 25.80
C SER A 375 -7.04 4.13 25.07
N PHE A 376 -7.79 4.40 24.00
CA PHE A 376 -7.72 5.68 23.28
C PHE A 376 -8.16 6.85 24.19
N GLN A 377 -9.22 6.68 24.95
CA GLN A 377 -9.68 7.72 25.90
C GLN A 377 -8.64 7.97 26.99
N ALA A 378 -8.12 6.92 27.65
CA ALA A 378 -7.11 7.04 28.69
C ALA A 378 -5.82 7.70 28.16
N PHE A 379 -5.40 7.34 26.95
CA PHE A 379 -4.28 7.99 26.26
C PHE A 379 -4.54 9.48 26.03
N THR A 380 -5.74 9.83 25.56
CA THR A 380 -6.15 11.21 25.32
C THR A 380 -6.07 12.05 26.60
N GLU A 381 -6.66 11.58 27.69
CA GLU A 381 -6.64 12.24 28.99
C GLU A 381 -5.22 12.49 29.50
N TYR A 382 -4.28 11.57 29.22
CA TYR A 382 -2.87 11.72 29.57
C TYR A 382 -2.14 12.70 28.66
N VAL A 383 -2.41 12.68 27.35
CA VAL A 383 -1.60 13.40 26.34
C VAL A 383 -2.06 14.85 26.12
N GLU A 384 -3.35 15.15 26.23
CA GLU A 384 -3.87 16.52 26.05
C GLU A 384 -3.12 17.57 26.91
N PRO A 385 -2.95 17.37 28.23
CA PRO A 385 -2.18 18.30 29.06
C PRO A 385 -0.72 18.43 28.61
N LEU A 386 -0.09 17.35 28.21
CA LEU A 386 1.30 17.35 27.75
C LEU A 386 1.49 18.18 26.47
N LEU A 387 0.60 17.99 25.50
CA LEU A 387 0.62 18.78 24.27
C LEU A 387 0.34 20.27 24.51
N ALA A 388 -0.44 20.59 25.55
CA ALA A 388 -0.71 21.95 26.02
C ALA A 388 0.45 22.54 26.86
N GLY A 389 1.54 21.80 27.07
CA GLY A 389 2.72 22.27 27.83
C GLY A 389 2.63 22.06 29.33
N VAL A 390 1.68 21.28 29.84
CA VAL A 390 1.57 20.94 31.24
C VAL A 390 2.52 19.79 31.55
N ARG A 391 3.53 20.05 32.36
CA ARG A 391 4.47 19.04 32.83
C ARG A 391 3.80 18.13 33.88
N THR A 392 3.97 16.80 33.76
CA THR A 392 3.36 15.80 34.64
C THR A 392 4.32 15.24 35.68
N ILE A 393 5.62 15.38 35.51
CA ILE A 393 6.64 14.98 36.50
C ILE A 393 7.12 16.22 37.28
N SER A 394 7.40 16.03 38.57
CA SER A 394 7.72 17.11 39.50
C SER A 394 9.06 17.80 39.18
N GLU A 395 10.04 17.03 38.72
CA GLU A 395 11.37 17.53 38.37
C GLU A 395 11.55 17.58 36.83
N PRO A 396 12.26 18.60 36.32
CA PRO A 396 12.63 18.63 34.90
C PRO A 396 13.49 17.42 34.53
N LEU A 397 13.33 16.92 33.31
CA LEU A 397 14.21 15.91 32.76
C LEU A 397 15.64 16.48 32.66
N ASP A 398 16.62 15.69 33.10
CA ASP A 398 18.03 16.04 32.93
C ASP A 398 18.36 16.34 31.46
N PRO A 399 19.04 17.44 31.12
CA PRO A 399 19.33 17.80 29.74
C PRO A 399 20.05 16.72 28.92
N ALA A 400 20.93 15.95 29.53
CA ALA A 400 21.62 14.86 28.84
C ALA A 400 20.69 13.69 28.55
N LEU A 401 19.78 13.37 29.47
CA LEU A 401 18.71 12.37 29.21
C LEU A 401 17.74 12.86 28.16
N ALA A 402 17.35 14.14 28.17
CA ALA A 402 16.51 14.72 27.14
C ALA A 402 17.16 14.60 25.75
N ALA A 403 18.45 14.89 25.62
CA ALA A 403 19.18 14.74 24.37
C ALA A 403 19.25 13.28 23.88
N ILE A 404 19.41 12.32 24.80
CA ILE A 404 19.42 10.89 24.49
C ILE A 404 18.04 10.45 23.99
N GLU A 405 16.95 10.82 24.67
CA GLU A 405 15.59 10.46 24.27
C GLU A 405 15.22 11.09 22.92
N LEU A 406 15.62 12.35 22.69
CA LEU A 406 15.40 13.03 21.39
C LEU A 406 16.12 12.25 20.27
N ALA A 407 17.42 12.01 20.40
CA ALA A 407 18.21 11.29 19.40
C ALA A 407 17.69 9.88 19.14
N ARG A 408 17.26 9.17 20.19
CA ARG A 408 16.66 7.84 20.11
C ARG A 408 15.34 7.86 19.34
N GLY A 409 14.46 8.81 19.65
CA GLY A 409 13.18 8.96 18.97
C GLY A 409 13.34 9.34 17.49
N GLU A 410 14.26 10.27 17.17
CA GLU A 410 14.54 10.65 15.78
C GLU A 410 15.16 9.51 14.97
N ALA A 411 16.03 8.70 15.57
CA ALA A 411 16.57 7.51 14.92
C ALA A 411 15.49 6.48 14.61
N ALA A 412 14.48 6.35 15.48
CA ALA A 412 13.34 5.44 15.31
C ALA A 412 12.38 5.86 14.19
N LEU A 413 12.51 7.07 13.62
CA LEU A 413 11.72 7.53 12.47
C LEU A 413 12.44 7.39 11.11
N LYS A 414 13.63 6.80 11.08
CA LYS A 414 14.30 6.47 9.82
C LYS A 414 13.71 5.20 9.22
N PRO A 415 13.47 5.12 7.90
CA PRO A 415 12.90 3.91 7.28
C PRO A 415 13.67 2.63 7.60
N THR A 416 15.00 2.73 7.75
CA THR A 416 15.89 1.60 8.08
C THR A 416 15.71 1.03 9.50
N ALA A 417 15.07 1.78 10.41
CA ALA A 417 14.87 1.41 11.81
C ALA A 417 13.50 1.88 12.32
N PHE A 418 12.51 1.91 11.44
CA PHE A 418 11.23 2.56 11.67
C PHE A 418 10.45 1.90 12.82
N ASP A 419 10.27 2.66 13.90
CA ASP A 419 9.59 2.25 15.15
C ASP A 419 8.82 3.45 15.73
N PRO A 420 7.68 3.86 15.14
CA PRO A 420 6.85 4.95 15.62
C PRO A 420 6.39 4.79 17.09
N PRO A 421 6.05 3.57 17.59
CA PRO A 421 5.79 3.38 19.01
C PRO A 421 6.93 3.82 19.93
N LEU A 422 8.18 3.54 19.55
CA LEU A 422 9.35 4.00 20.29
C LEU A 422 9.48 5.53 20.22
N ALA A 423 9.36 6.12 19.01
CA ALA A 423 9.44 7.57 18.84
C ALA A 423 8.34 8.30 19.63
N ALA A 424 7.11 7.78 19.64
CA ALA A 424 6.01 8.33 20.44
C ALA A 424 6.32 8.28 21.96
N ARG A 425 6.86 7.17 22.46
CA ARG A 425 7.29 7.08 23.87
C ARG A 425 8.39 8.09 24.20
N CYS A 426 9.38 8.26 23.32
CA CYS A 426 10.43 9.28 23.50
C CYS A 426 9.82 10.69 23.55
N LEU A 427 8.91 11.03 22.63
CA LEU A 427 8.21 12.31 22.64
C LEU A 427 7.44 12.53 23.95
N LEU A 428 6.67 11.54 24.40
CA LEU A 428 5.89 11.64 25.64
C LEU A 428 6.80 11.82 26.87
N THR A 429 7.95 11.15 26.91
CA THR A 429 8.96 11.33 27.98
C THR A 429 9.49 12.76 27.98
N LEU A 430 9.84 13.31 26.82
CA LEU A 430 10.31 14.69 26.68
C LEU A 430 9.25 15.70 27.15
N LEU A 431 8.01 15.55 26.67
CA LEU A 431 6.91 16.43 27.06
C LEU A 431 6.60 16.35 28.56
N ALA A 432 6.52 15.13 29.13
CA ALA A 432 6.29 14.93 30.56
C ALA A 432 7.39 15.59 31.42
N GLY A 433 8.62 15.54 30.96
CA GLY A 433 9.77 16.20 31.59
C GLY A 433 9.87 17.70 31.38
N GLY A 434 8.94 18.28 30.61
CA GLY A 434 8.93 19.72 30.30
C GLY A 434 10.06 20.15 29.37
N ALA A 435 10.57 19.25 28.53
CA ALA A 435 11.55 19.61 27.51
C ALA A 435 10.95 20.58 26.49
N HIS A 436 11.67 21.70 26.25
CA HIS A 436 11.27 22.69 25.25
C HIS A 436 11.63 22.24 23.82
N ASP A 437 12.76 21.54 23.68
CA ASP A 437 13.20 21.00 22.40
C ASP A 437 12.72 19.55 22.27
N THR A 438 11.84 19.34 21.29
CA THR A 438 11.36 18.02 20.90
C THR A 438 11.78 17.67 19.47
N GLY A 439 12.64 18.47 18.87
CA GLY A 439 13.16 18.30 17.50
C GLY A 439 12.07 18.03 16.49
N SER A 440 12.34 17.10 15.61
CA SER A 440 11.39 16.66 14.58
C SER A 440 10.24 15.77 15.10
N LEU A 441 10.35 15.22 16.33
CA LEU A 441 9.39 14.23 16.82
C LEU A 441 7.96 14.76 16.92
N ARG A 442 7.80 15.96 17.51
CA ARG A 442 6.47 16.54 17.69
C ARG A 442 5.80 16.80 16.34
N THR A 443 6.48 17.46 15.43
CA THR A 443 5.95 17.75 14.08
C THR A 443 5.64 16.48 13.31
N ALA A 444 6.53 15.48 13.34
CA ALA A 444 6.32 14.23 12.62
C ALA A 444 5.12 13.45 13.15
N LEU A 445 5.06 13.25 14.47
CA LEU A 445 4.05 12.40 15.09
C LEU A 445 2.67 13.07 15.19
N THR A 446 2.60 14.38 15.46
CA THR A 446 1.33 15.09 15.62
C THR A 446 0.82 15.74 14.33
N GLY A 447 1.67 15.94 13.33
CA GLY A 447 1.34 16.67 12.10
C GLY A 447 1.18 18.18 12.30
N LEU A 448 1.61 18.70 13.45
CA LEU A 448 1.68 20.16 13.70
C LEU A 448 3.01 20.65 13.13
N GLY A 449 2.94 21.59 12.20
CA GLY A 449 4.10 22.27 11.60
C GLY A 449 4.31 23.64 12.19
#